data_1125c2a8a5887f0d9243cb35a7974fe3
#
_entry.id   1125c2a8a5887f0d9243cb35a7974fe3
#
_cell.length_a   1.000
_cell.length_b   1.000
_cell.length_c   1.000
_cell.angle_alpha   90.00
_cell.angle_beta   90.00
_cell.angle_gamma   90.00
#
_symmetry.space_group_name_H-M   'P 1'
#
loop_
_entity.id
_entity.type
_entity.pdbx_description
1 polymer ?
#
loop_
_entity_poly.entity_id
_entity_poly.type
_entity_poly.pdbx_seq_one_letter_code
_entity_poly.pdbx_strand_id
1 'polypeptide(L)'
;TARGKKSKKKNNNQEERNKQKIFQLTEITIPETITVKDLSTELKKTSSEIIKKLLGYGIMATINNEVDFDTAFLIAQEFGITAHKKEVVTDEDILFDDSEDNPEDLKPRPPVIVVMGHVDHGKTSLLDAVRSTNVIEGEAGGITQHIGAYKVKINDREITFLDTPGHEAFTSMRARGAQITDIAILVVAANDGVMPQTIEAINHAKAAGIPIIVAINKIDVEGANIDRVKQELMEYELVPEEWGGDTIFVPISAKKKQNIETLLEMVLLVADMQELKANPKKQAKGVVIEAKLDKARGPVATML
;
A
#
# COMPACT_ATOMS: atom_id res chain seq x y z
N THR A 1 -25.76 -8.65 -87.35
CA THR A 1 -24.45 -8.01 -87.12
C THR A 1 -24.37 -7.40 -85.69
N ALA A 2 -23.88 -8.20 -84.75
CA ALA A 2 -23.61 -7.77 -83.39
C ALA A 2 -22.20 -8.25 -83.02
N ARG A 3 -21.24 -7.38 -83.11
CA ARG A 3 -19.92 -7.56 -82.48
C ARG A 3 -19.34 -6.17 -82.16
N GLY A 4 -19.18 -5.86 -80.89
CA GLY A 4 -18.44 -4.70 -80.50
C GLY A 4 -18.90 -3.98 -79.22
N LYS A 5 -19.08 -4.69 -78.08
CA LYS A 5 -19.30 -4.02 -76.80
C LYS A 5 -18.89 -4.91 -75.60
N LYS A 6 -17.73 -5.59 -75.63
CA LYS A 6 -17.29 -6.44 -74.54
C LYS A 6 -15.83 -6.15 -74.06
N SER A 7 -15.15 -5.11 -74.53
CA SER A 7 -13.76 -4.91 -74.21
C SER A 7 -13.48 -3.67 -73.30
N LYS A 8 -14.49 -2.86 -72.95
CA LYS A 8 -14.27 -1.67 -72.06
C LYS A 8 -14.64 -1.87 -70.58
N LYS A 9 -15.15 -3.01 -70.18
CA LYS A 9 -15.53 -3.26 -68.76
C LYS A 9 -14.48 -4.02 -67.96
N LYS A 10 -13.35 -4.47 -68.53
CA LYS A 10 -12.32 -5.24 -67.83
C LYS A 10 -11.16 -4.37 -67.32
N ASN A 11 -10.95 -3.15 -67.78
CA ASN A 11 -9.85 -2.27 -67.32
C ASN A 11 -10.20 -1.42 -66.10
N ASN A 12 -11.49 -1.11 -65.84
CA ASN A 12 -11.86 -0.32 -64.69
C ASN A 12 -11.80 -1.09 -63.36
N ASN A 13 -11.87 -2.42 -63.39
CA ASN A 13 -11.81 -3.24 -62.18
C ASN A 13 -10.37 -3.57 -61.69
N GLN A 14 -9.35 -3.27 -62.52
CA GLN A 14 -7.95 -3.42 -62.09
C GLN A 14 -7.38 -2.12 -61.49
N GLU A 15 -7.90 -0.97 -61.89
CA GLU A 15 -7.49 0.32 -61.28
C GLU A 15 -8.15 0.58 -59.92
N GLU A 16 -9.34 0.01 -59.68
CA GLU A 16 -9.99 0.08 -58.36
C GLU A 16 -9.39 -0.91 -57.34
N ARG A 17 -8.79 -2.03 -57.79
CA ARG A 17 -8.07 -2.95 -56.87
C ARG A 17 -6.69 -2.48 -56.43
N ASN A 18 -6.08 -1.55 -57.15
CA ASN A 18 -4.79 -0.93 -56.73
C ASN A 18 -4.93 0.30 -55.86
N LYS A 19 -6.15 0.71 -55.54
CA LYS A 19 -6.43 1.69 -54.44
C LYS A 19 -6.74 1.01 -53.11
N GLN A 20 -6.19 -0.18 -52.86
CA GLN A 20 -6.14 -0.72 -51.51
C GLN A 20 -5.15 0.12 -50.69
N LYS A 21 -5.74 1.03 -49.92
CA LYS A 21 -5.22 1.66 -48.69
C LYS A 21 -3.76 1.29 -48.41
N ILE A 22 -2.86 2.17 -48.79
CA ILE A 22 -1.57 2.29 -48.12
C ILE A 22 -1.95 2.73 -46.70
N PHE A 23 -2.11 1.77 -45.81
CA PHE A 23 -2.12 2.02 -44.35
C PHE A 23 -0.71 2.52 -44.07
N GLN A 24 -0.53 3.84 -44.04
CA GLN A 24 0.68 4.41 -43.50
C GLN A 24 0.68 4.05 -42.02
N LEU A 25 1.59 3.16 -41.66
CA LEU A 25 1.87 2.82 -40.27
C LEU A 25 2.43 4.09 -39.66
N THR A 26 1.66 4.75 -38.79
CA THR A 26 2.05 6.02 -38.14
C THR A 26 2.66 5.79 -36.79
N GLU A 27 2.29 4.68 -36.13
CA GLU A 27 2.73 4.38 -34.76
C GLU A 27 3.02 2.88 -34.61
N ILE A 28 4.05 2.55 -33.84
CA ILE A 28 4.42 1.17 -33.44
C ILE A 28 4.79 1.15 -31.95
N THR A 29 4.64 -0.04 -31.34
CA THR A 29 5.04 -0.25 -29.95
C THR A 29 6.23 -1.22 -29.92
N ILE A 30 7.36 -0.79 -29.32
CA ILE A 30 8.62 -1.53 -29.29
C ILE A 30 8.98 -1.88 -27.83
N PRO A 31 9.40 -3.12 -27.54
CA PRO A 31 9.93 -3.50 -26.22
C PRO A 31 11.27 -2.81 -25.96
N GLU A 32 11.82 -2.96 -24.74
CA GLU A 32 13.10 -2.37 -24.34
C GLU A 32 14.29 -2.83 -25.20
N THR A 33 14.24 -4.09 -25.66
CA THR A 33 15.16 -4.65 -26.64
C THR A 33 14.37 -5.39 -27.71
N ILE A 34 14.76 -5.26 -28.98
CA ILE A 34 14.09 -5.90 -30.12
C ILE A 34 15.12 -6.42 -31.12
N THR A 35 14.90 -7.59 -31.72
CA THR A 35 15.77 -8.08 -32.80
C THR A 35 15.57 -7.26 -34.06
N VAL A 36 16.61 -7.11 -34.88
CA VAL A 36 16.53 -6.42 -36.19
C VAL A 36 15.46 -7.07 -37.07
N LYS A 37 15.27 -8.38 -36.96
CA LYS A 37 14.24 -9.14 -37.67
C LYS A 37 12.84 -8.69 -37.25
N ASP A 38 12.58 -8.64 -35.96
CA ASP A 38 11.25 -8.28 -35.43
C ASP A 38 10.96 -6.80 -35.69
N LEU A 39 11.96 -5.92 -35.51
CA LEU A 39 11.85 -4.50 -35.86
C LEU A 39 11.51 -4.33 -37.35
N SER A 40 12.06 -5.16 -38.23
CA SER A 40 11.73 -5.11 -39.66
C SER A 40 10.28 -5.48 -39.93
N THR A 41 9.74 -6.42 -39.15
CA THR A 41 8.34 -6.85 -39.26
C THR A 41 7.39 -5.77 -38.76
N GLU A 42 7.69 -5.17 -37.61
CA GLU A 42 6.90 -4.07 -37.02
C GLU A 42 6.88 -2.83 -37.91
N LEU A 43 8.02 -2.42 -38.45
CA LEU A 43 8.14 -1.28 -39.35
C LEU A 43 7.62 -1.58 -40.78
N LYS A 44 7.30 -2.85 -41.07
CA LYS A 44 6.96 -3.33 -42.44
C LYS A 44 8.01 -2.91 -43.47
N LYS A 45 9.28 -2.99 -43.10
CA LYS A 45 10.45 -2.70 -43.91
C LYS A 45 11.31 -3.96 -44.05
N THR A 46 12.23 -3.94 -45.01
CA THR A 46 13.18 -5.07 -45.15
C THR A 46 14.27 -4.99 -44.12
N SER A 47 14.73 -6.13 -43.58
CA SER A 47 15.85 -6.15 -42.63
C SER A 47 17.12 -5.51 -43.21
N SER A 48 17.31 -5.60 -44.54
CA SER A 48 18.45 -4.98 -45.22
C SER A 48 18.42 -3.43 -45.17
N GLU A 49 17.23 -2.84 -45.23
CA GLU A 49 17.07 -1.37 -45.10
C GLU A 49 17.41 -0.92 -43.68
N ILE A 50 16.95 -1.67 -42.67
CA ILE A 50 17.24 -1.38 -41.27
C ILE A 50 18.75 -1.53 -40.99
N ILE A 51 19.37 -2.62 -41.44
CA ILE A 51 20.81 -2.84 -41.26
C ILE A 51 21.62 -1.74 -41.94
N LYS A 52 21.21 -1.28 -43.13
CA LYS A 52 21.86 -0.18 -43.81
C LYS A 52 21.78 1.14 -43.01
N LYS A 53 20.66 1.39 -42.35
CA LYS A 53 20.49 2.55 -41.48
C LYS A 53 21.33 2.45 -40.23
N LEU A 54 21.32 1.27 -39.55
CA LEU A 54 22.16 0.99 -38.39
C LEU A 54 23.65 1.19 -38.72
N LEU A 55 24.08 0.72 -39.88
CA LEU A 55 25.46 0.95 -40.34
C LEU A 55 25.77 2.43 -40.54
N GLY A 56 24.79 3.23 -40.97
CA GLY A 56 24.93 4.70 -41.09
C GLY A 56 25.16 5.37 -39.70
N TYR A 57 24.66 4.79 -38.63
CA TYR A 57 24.92 5.21 -37.23
C TYR A 57 26.16 4.58 -36.63
N GLY A 58 26.93 3.80 -37.41
CA GLY A 58 28.14 3.12 -36.93
C GLY A 58 27.86 1.81 -36.18
N ILE A 59 26.61 1.33 -36.19
CA ILE A 59 26.21 0.10 -35.49
C ILE A 59 26.24 -1.06 -36.49
N MET A 60 27.18 -2.00 -36.28
CA MET A 60 27.23 -3.24 -37.06
C MET A 60 26.26 -4.25 -36.48
N ALA A 61 25.14 -4.47 -37.13
CA ALA A 61 24.12 -5.43 -36.72
C ALA A 61 23.82 -6.45 -37.81
N THR A 62 23.52 -7.68 -37.41
CA THR A 62 22.98 -8.74 -38.27
C THR A 62 21.47 -8.89 -38.00
N ILE A 63 20.80 -9.73 -38.78
CA ILE A 63 19.33 -9.93 -38.65
C ILE A 63 18.93 -10.40 -37.24
N ASN A 64 19.80 -11.15 -36.56
CA ASN A 64 19.51 -11.73 -35.24
C ASN A 64 20.05 -10.91 -34.07
N ASN A 65 20.72 -9.79 -34.34
CA ASN A 65 21.20 -8.91 -33.26
C ASN A 65 20.01 -8.16 -32.64
N GLU A 66 20.10 -7.97 -31.33
CA GLU A 66 19.19 -7.12 -30.58
C GLU A 66 19.67 -5.67 -30.64
N VAL A 67 18.75 -4.76 -30.73
CA VAL A 67 18.93 -3.31 -30.62
C VAL A 67 18.07 -2.79 -29.47
N ASP A 68 18.59 -1.81 -28.77
CA ASP A 68 17.91 -1.13 -27.69
C ASP A 68 16.78 -0.23 -28.22
N PHE A 69 15.87 0.14 -27.33
CA PHE A 69 14.72 0.98 -27.68
C PHE A 69 15.14 2.31 -28.33
N ASP A 70 16.18 2.96 -27.82
CA ASP A 70 16.62 4.28 -28.32
C ASP A 70 17.10 4.19 -29.77
N THR A 71 17.87 3.15 -30.08
CA THR A 71 18.32 2.87 -31.45
C THR A 71 17.13 2.53 -32.37
N ALA A 72 16.22 1.68 -31.90
CA ALA A 72 15.02 1.31 -32.65
C ALA A 72 14.09 2.51 -32.88
N PHE A 73 13.95 3.40 -31.89
CA PHE A 73 13.19 4.64 -31.98
C PHE A 73 13.77 5.58 -33.06
N LEU A 74 15.08 5.79 -33.08
CA LEU A 74 15.74 6.61 -34.08
C LEU A 74 15.51 6.06 -35.50
N ILE A 75 15.61 4.75 -35.67
CA ILE A 75 15.35 4.08 -36.96
C ILE A 75 13.88 4.27 -37.36
N ALA A 76 12.93 4.07 -36.44
CA ALA A 76 11.51 4.27 -36.71
C ALA A 76 11.21 5.71 -37.13
N GLN A 77 11.79 6.69 -36.44
CA GLN A 77 11.65 8.11 -36.75
C GLN A 77 12.16 8.47 -38.16
N GLU A 78 13.27 7.89 -38.61
CA GLU A 78 13.77 8.06 -39.99
C GLU A 78 12.80 7.54 -41.06
N PHE A 79 11.99 6.52 -40.73
CA PHE A 79 10.92 6.03 -41.59
C PHE A 79 9.61 6.80 -41.42
N GLY A 80 9.59 7.86 -40.59
CA GLY A 80 8.40 8.67 -40.32
C GLY A 80 7.36 7.99 -39.44
N ILE A 81 7.78 7.00 -38.62
CA ILE A 81 6.93 6.22 -37.73
C ILE A 81 7.28 6.59 -36.29
N THR A 82 6.26 6.91 -35.48
CA THR A 82 6.44 7.16 -34.05
C THR A 82 6.49 5.81 -33.31
N ALA A 83 7.56 5.59 -32.55
CA ALA A 83 7.69 4.40 -31.72
C ALA A 83 7.35 4.72 -30.25
N HIS A 84 6.50 3.93 -29.64
CA HIS A 84 6.20 3.98 -28.22
C HIS A 84 6.88 2.81 -27.52
N LYS A 85 7.42 3.05 -26.32
CA LYS A 85 7.97 1.96 -25.50
C LYS A 85 6.81 1.08 -25.05
N LYS A 86 6.93 -0.22 -25.30
CA LYS A 86 6.00 -1.20 -24.76
C LYS A 86 6.22 -1.27 -23.25
N GLU A 87 5.25 -0.80 -22.48
CA GLU A 87 5.22 -1.08 -21.07
C GLU A 87 5.07 -2.59 -20.90
N VAL A 88 6.12 -3.23 -20.41
CA VAL A 88 6.06 -4.62 -19.99
C VAL A 88 5.37 -4.60 -18.64
N VAL A 89 4.05 -4.77 -18.64
CA VAL A 89 3.30 -5.01 -17.41
C VAL A 89 3.82 -6.34 -16.87
N THR A 90 4.61 -6.28 -15.83
CA THR A 90 5.12 -7.48 -15.15
C THR A 90 3.97 -8.12 -14.37
N ASP A 91 4.10 -9.42 -14.05
CA ASP A 91 3.14 -10.07 -13.16
C ASP A 91 3.06 -9.35 -11.80
N GLU A 92 4.14 -8.65 -11.40
CA GLU A 92 4.18 -7.77 -10.23
C GLU A 92 3.33 -6.51 -10.43
N ASP A 93 3.36 -5.88 -11.59
CA ASP A 93 2.53 -4.70 -11.91
C ASP A 93 1.03 -5.06 -11.98
N ILE A 94 0.70 -6.29 -12.40
CA ILE A 94 -0.68 -6.81 -12.38
C ILE A 94 -1.12 -7.06 -10.92
N LEU A 95 -0.20 -7.53 -10.07
CA LEU A 95 -0.47 -7.76 -8.65
C LEU A 95 -0.54 -6.44 -7.86
N PHE A 96 0.21 -5.43 -8.27
CA PHE A 96 0.23 -4.10 -7.68
C PHE A 96 -0.40 -3.09 -8.64
N ASP A 97 -1.69 -3.26 -8.93
CA ASP A 97 -2.46 -2.24 -9.65
C ASP A 97 -2.54 -0.98 -8.77
N ASP A 98 -1.59 -0.05 -9.00
CA ASP A 98 -1.52 1.26 -8.36
C ASP A 98 -2.25 2.35 -9.17
N SER A 99 -3.13 1.95 -10.12
CA SER A 99 -3.97 2.89 -10.85
C SER A 99 -4.81 3.72 -9.87
N GLU A 100 -4.88 5.02 -10.10
CA GLU A 100 -5.70 5.93 -9.30
C GLU A 100 -7.16 5.48 -9.32
N ASP A 101 -7.74 5.33 -8.14
CA ASP A 101 -9.14 4.96 -8.00
C ASP A 101 -10.05 6.11 -8.41
N ASN A 102 -11.13 5.81 -9.12
CA ASN A 102 -12.15 6.81 -9.41
C ASN A 102 -12.77 7.30 -8.09
N PRO A 103 -12.85 8.63 -7.86
CA PRO A 103 -13.42 9.20 -6.63
C PRO A 103 -14.83 8.72 -6.31
N GLU A 104 -15.63 8.35 -7.34
CA GLU A 104 -17.00 7.85 -7.21
C GLU A 104 -17.07 6.43 -6.64
N ASP A 105 -16.03 5.62 -6.76
CA ASP A 105 -15.98 4.24 -6.28
C ASP A 105 -15.43 4.14 -4.84
N LEU A 106 -14.87 5.23 -4.32
CA LEU A 106 -14.31 5.29 -2.98
C LEU A 106 -15.40 5.31 -1.90
N LYS A 107 -15.29 4.40 -0.93
CA LYS A 107 -16.17 4.34 0.24
C LYS A 107 -15.37 4.49 1.53
N PRO A 108 -15.93 5.10 2.58
CA PRO A 108 -15.28 5.12 3.90
C PRO A 108 -14.96 3.68 4.35
N ARG A 109 -13.76 3.47 4.87
CA ARG A 109 -13.34 2.18 5.44
C ARG A 109 -13.11 2.29 6.95
N PRO A 110 -13.27 1.18 7.70
CA PRO A 110 -12.92 1.13 9.10
C PRO A 110 -11.43 1.47 9.31
N PRO A 111 -11.10 2.26 10.36
CA PRO A 111 -9.72 2.51 10.72
C PRO A 111 -9.06 1.25 11.27
N VAL A 112 -7.77 1.11 11.00
CA VAL A 112 -6.90 0.09 11.57
C VAL A 112 -5.97 0.74 12.58
N ILE A 113 -5.97 0.24 13.82
CA ILE A 113 -5.32 0.86 14.96
C ILE A 113 -4.33 -0.11 15.58
N VAL A 114 -3.11 0.36 15.82
CA VAL A 114 -2.13 -0.40 16.60
C VAL A 114 -2.09 0.09 18.04
N VAL A 115 -1.97 -0.83 18.99
CA VAL A 115 -1.77 -0.53 20.41
C VAL A 115 -0.33 -0.80 20.78
N MET A 116 0.37 0.24 21.24
CA MET A 116 1.81 0.22 21.55
C MET A 116 2.08 0.75 22.96
N GLY A 117 3.27 0.52 23.45
CA GLY A 117 3.73 1.01 24.76
C GLY A 117 4.52 -0.05 25.50
N HIS A 118 4.98 0.29 26.69
CA HIS A 118 5.82 -0.55 27.53
C HIS A 118 5.06 -1.83 28.03
N VAL A 119 5.83 -2.86 28.38
CA VAL A 119 5.29 -4.02 29.12
C VAL A 119 4.66 -3.52 30.43
N ASP A 120 3.62 -4.18 30.92
CA ASP A 120 2.90 -3.86 32.13
C ASP A 120 2.19 -2.49 32.19
N HIS A 121 2.23 -1.67 31.15
CA HIS A 121 1.44 -0.43 31.07
C HIS A 121 -0.06 -0.70 30.83
N GLY A 122 -0.44 -1.97 30.63
CA GLY A 122 -1.84 -2.40 30.55
C GLY A 122 -2.43 -2.37 29.14
N LYS A 123 -1.62 -2.60 28.09
CA LYS A 123 -2.08 -2.75 26.71
C LYS A 123 -3.13 -3.85 26.58
N THR A 124 -2.78 -5.07 27.00
CA THR A 124 -3.69 -6.21 26.95
C THR A 124 -4.95 -5.99 27.79
N SER A 125 -4.81 -5.36 28.97
CA SER A 125 -5.95 -4.97 29.80
C SER A 125 -6.88 -3.97 29.12
N LEU A 126 -6.32 -3.01 28.38
CA LEU A 126 -7.09 -2.07 27.56
C LEU A 126 -7.86 -2.81 26.47
N LEU A 127 -7.19 -3.70 25.75
CA LEU A 127 -7.78 -4.48 24.68
C LEU A 127 -8.88 -5.42 25.18
N ASP A 128 -8.68 -6.04 26.35
CA ASP A 128 -9.73 -6.85 27.01
C ASP A 128 -10.92 -6.00 27.42
N ALA A 129 -10.68 -4.79 27.94
CA ALA A 129 -11.75 -3.88 28.29
C ALA A 129 -12.58 -3.45 27.07
N VAL A 130 -11.92 -3.25 25.92
CA VAL A 130 -12.54 -2.89 24.64
C VAL A 130 -13.33 -4.08 24.05
N ARG A 131 -12.78 -5.30 24.15
CA ARG A 131 -13.44 -6.54 23.68
C ARG A 131 -14.58 -7.00 24.58
N SER A 132 -14.61 -6.56 25.83
CA SER A 132 -15.45 -7.12 26.88
C SER A 132 -15.17 -8.63 27.14
N THR A 133 -13.92 -9.05 26.97
CA THR A 133 -13.42 -10.43 27.13
C THR A 133 -12.22 -10.49 28.07
N ASN A 134 -11.84 -11.66 28.56
CA ASN A 134 -10.68 -11.89 29.43
C ASN A 134 -9.63 -12.72 28.67
N VAL A 135 -8.86 -12.11 27.76
CA VAL A 135 -7.79 -12.81 27.01
C VAL A 135 -6.55 -13.00 27.87
N ILE A 136 -6.27 -12.10 28.81
CA ILE A 136 -5.12 -12.17 29.73
C ILE A 136 -5.03 -13.52 30.44
N GLU A 137 -6.17 -14.12 30.82
CA GLU A 137 -6.22 -15.41 31.53
C GLU A 137 -5.83 -16.60 30.63
N GLY A 138 -5.88 -16.44 29.30
CA GLY A 138 -5.59 -17.49 28.32
C GLY A 138 -4.18 -17.47 27.74
N GLU A 139 -3.42 -16.40 27.90
CA GLU A 139 -2.06 -16.27 27.37
C GLU A 139 -0.99 -16.71 28.38
N ALA A 140 0.01 -17.48 27.89
CA ALA A 140 1.11 -17.95 28.74
C ALA A 140 1.92 -16.76 29.27
N GLY A 141 1.93 -16.58 30.59
CA GLY A 141 2.60 -15.48 31.26
C GLY A 141 1.84 -14.14 31.29
N GLY A 142 0.58 -14.09 30.81
CA GLY A 142 -0.26 -12.89 30.80
C GLY A 142 0.24 -11.78 29.87
N ILE A 143 1.07 -12.13 28.88
CA ILE A 143 1.64 -11.18 27.90
C ILE A 143 1.26 -11.60 26.46
N THR A 144 0.97 -10.61 25.62
CA THR A 144 0.75 -10.83 24.19
C THR A 144 2.04 -11.27 23.50
N GLN A 145 2.00 -12.43 22.84
CA GLN A 145 3.16 -13.03 22.15
C GLN A 145 3.02 -13.02 20.63
N HIS A 146 1.81 -12.89 20.12
CA HIS A 146 1.50 -12.88 18.69
C HIS A 146 0.77 -11.58 18.32
N ILE A 147 0.91 -11.15 17.07
CA ILE A 147 0.10 -10.02 16.58
C ILE A 147 -1.33 -10.50 16.38
N GLY A 148 -2.23 -10.06 17.25
CA GLY A 148 -3.66 -10.33 17.16
C GLY A 148 -4.38 -9.22 16.40
N ALA A 149 -5.24 -9.59 15.44
CA ALA A 149 -6.13 -8.62 14.79
C ALA A 149 -7.59 -8.94 15.16
N TYR A 150 -8.35 -7.94 15.57
CA TYR A 150 -9.76 -8.12 15.89
C TYR A 150 -10.55 -6.84 15.62
N LYS A 151 -11.85 -7.02 15.35
CA LYS A 151 -12.78 -5.94 15.08
C LYS A 151 -13.66 -5.67 16.29
N VAL A 152 -13.89 -4.39 16.57
CA VAL A 152 -14.81 -3.91 17.58
C VAL A 152 -15.82 -2.99 16.92
N LYS A 153 -17.08 -3.10 17.31
CA LYS A 153 -18.17 -2.24 16.82
C LYS A 153 -18.57 -1.25 17.90
N ILE A 154 -18.53 0.05 17.57
CA ILE A 154 -18.88 1.15 18.46
C ILE A 154 -19.73 2.14 17.68
N ASN A 155 -20.91 2.49 18.23
CA ASN A 155 -21.83 3.42 17.61
C ASN A 155 -22.10 3.10 16.11
N ASP A 156 -22.31 1.79 15.80
CA ASP A 156 -22.49 1.25 14.45
C ASP A 156 -21.28 1.39 13.49
N ARG A 157 -20.12 1.82 14.00
CA ARG A 157 -18.85 1.90 13.26
C ARG A 157 -17.92 0.78 13.69
N GLU A 158 -17.21 0.21 12.73
CA GLU A 158 -16.20 -0.83 12.98
C GLU A 158 -14.82 -0.19 13.14
N ILE A 159 -14.05 -0.70 14.10
CA ILE A 159 -12.65 -0.39 14.32
C ILE A 159 -11.87 -1.70 14.33
N THR A 160 -10.76 -1.77 13.62
CA THR A 160 -9.86 -2.92 13.65
C THR A 160 -8.66 -2.61 14.54
N PHE A 161 -8.46 -3.41 15.57
CA PHE A 161 -7.30 -3.30 16.45
C PHE A 161 -6.24 -4.33 16.09
N LEU A 162 -4.98 -3.90 16.11
CA LEU A 162 -3.80 -4.75 16.08
C LEU A 162 -3.12 -4.71 17.45
N ASP A 163 -3.06 -5.87 18.10
CA ASP A 163 -2.31 -6.03 19.34
C ASP A 163 -0.87 -6.40 19.03
N THR A 164 0.08 -5.65 19.58
CA THR A 164 1.51 -5.89 19.38
C THR A 164 2.19 -6.25 20.69
N PRO A 165 3.08 -7.27 20.69
CA PRO A 165 3.86 -7.61 21.88
C PRO A 165 4.69 -6.42 22.38
N GLY A 166 4.65 -6.15 23.68
CA GLY A 166 5.39 -5.05 24.33
C GLY A 166 6.86 -5.33 24.60
N HIS A 167 7.29 -6.59 24.51
CA HIS A 167 8.65 -7.01 24.90
C HIS A 167 9.72 -6.55 23.87
N GLU A 168 10.93 -6.21 24.33
CA GLU A 168 12.04 -5.76 23.48
C GLU A 168 12.37 -6.70 22.31
N ALA A 169 12.25 -8.01 22.52
CA ALA A 169 12.50 -9.01 21.49
C ALA A 169 11.62 -8.87 20.22
N PHE A 170 10.55 -8.06 20.26
CA PHE A 170 9.56 -7.96 19.18
C PHE A 170 9.52 -6.58 18.48
N THR A 171 10.65 -5.87 18.44
CA THR A 171 10.79 -4.56 17.76
C THR A 171 10.31 -4.57 16.31
N SER A 172 10.67 -5.62 15.55
CA SER A 172 10.25 -5.75 14.15
C SER A 172 8.73 -5.91 13.98
N MET A 173 8.05 -6.50 14.96
CA MET A 173 6.58 -6.63 14.95
C MET A 173 5.91 -5.28 15.21
N ARG A 174 6.47 -4.45 16.12
CA ARG A 174 5.96 -3.08 16.36
C ARG A 174 6.15 -2.19 15.15
N ALA A 175 7.33 -2.22 14.52
CA ALA A 175 7.61 -1.47 13.31
C ALA A 175 6.65 -1.85 12.16
N ARG A 176 6.43 -3.16 11.95
CA ARG A 176 5.48 -3.66 10.96
C ARG A 176 4.04 -3.25 11.31
N GLY A 177 3.65 -3.34 12.58
CA GLY A 177 2.34 -2.90 13.05
C GLY A 177 2.09 -1.42 12.68
N ALA A 178 3.04 -0.52 12.98
CA ALA A 178 2.91 0.90 12.66
C ALA A 178 2.78 1.16 11.15
N GLN A 179 3.52 0.45 10.30
CA GLN A 179 3.53 0.66 8.85
C GLN A 179 2.21 0.32 8.14
N ILE A 180 1.39 -0.54 8.73
CA ILE A 180 0.16 -1.05 8.13
C ILE A 180 -1.11 -0.50 8.78
N THR A 181 -0.97 0.39 9.77
CA THR A 181 -2.08 0.97 10.53
C THR A 181 -2.25 2.46 10.24
N ASP A 182 -3.44 2.95 10.53
CA ASP A 182 -3.82 4.34 10.31
C ASP A 182 -3.56 5.23 11.53
N ILE A 183 -3.69 4.65 12.73
CA ILE A 183 -3.57 5.38 14.02
C ILE A 183 -2.83 4.50 15.03
N ALA A 184 -1.97 5.10 15.85
CA ALA A 184 -1.33 4.44 16.98
C ALA A 184 -1.94 4.90 18.31
N ILE A 185 -2.33 3.95 19.17
CA ILE A 185 -2.64 4.22 20.57
C ILE A 185 -1.40 3.90 21.40
N LEU A 186 -0.81 4.93 21.98
CA LEU A 186 0.33 4.81 22.90
C LEU A 186 -0.17 4.70 24.33
N VAL A 187 -0.01 3.53 24.94
CA VAL A 187 -0.43 3.29 26.32
C VAL A 187 0.75 3.57 27.28
N VAL A 188 0.55 4.52 28.19
CA VAL A 188 1.53 4.90 29.21
C VAL A 188 0.88 4.81 30.60
N ALA A 189 1.54 4.15 31.55
CA ALA A 189 1.02 4.06 32.89
C ALA A 189 1.29 5.34 33.69
N ALA A 190 0.28 5.90 34.34
CA ALA A 190 0.36 7.16 35.09
C ALA A 190 1.30 7.11 36.30
N ASN A 191 1.60 5.93 36.84
CA ASN A 191 2.50 5.73 37.97
C ASN A 191 3.95 5.52 37.53
N ASP A 192 4.19 4.95 36.34
CA ASP A 192 5.53 4.57 35.87
C ASP A 192 6.15 5.66 34.97
N GLY A 193 5.34 6.36 34.16
CA GLY A 193 5.81 7.38 33.23
C GLY A 193 6.35 6.80 31.91
N VAL A 194 7.24 7.57 31.26
CA VAL A 194 7.82 7.18 29.96
C VAL A 194 8.97 6.20 30.17
N MET A 195 8.85 5.03 29.54
CA MET A 195 9.81 3.92 29.59
C MET A 195 10.51 3.72 28.24
N PRO A 196 11.67 3.03 28.16
CA PRO A 196 12.41 2.87 26.90
C PRO A 196 11.58 2.31 25.73
N GLN A 197 10.70 1.34 25.98
CA GLN A 197 9.81 0.79 24.95
C GLN A 197 8.70 1.76 24.55
N THR A 198 8.35 2.72 25.40
CA THR A 198 7.44 3.83 25.05
C THR A 198 8.10 4.75 24.03
N ILE A 199 9.38 5.09 24.26
CA ILE A 199 10.17 5.91 23.32
C ILE A 199 10.32 5.20 21.96
N GLU A 200 10.61 3.90 21.98
CA GLU A 200 10.68 3.09 20.78
C GLU A 200 9.35 3.08 20.00
N ALA A 201 8.23 2.94 20.70
CA ALA A 201 6.89 2.98 20.10
C ALA A 201 6.59 4.34 19.45
N ILE A 202 6.96 5.45 20.11
CA ILE A 202 6.85 6.81 19.54
C ILE A 202 7.65 6.92 18.25
N ASN A 203 8.91 6.46 18.26
CA ASN A 203 9.77 6.53 17.08
C ASN A 203 9.20 5.69 15.90
N HIS A 204 8.65 4.51 16.17
CA HIS A 204 8.01 3.70 15.12
C HIS A 204 6.77 4.37 14.54
N ALA A 205 5.92 4.95 15.35
CA ALA A 205 4.73 5.67 14.89
C ALA A 205 5.09 6.92 14.08
N LYS A 206 6.09 7.70 14.55
CA LYS A 206 6.61 8.86 13.82
C LYS A 206 7.25 8.47 12.48
N ALA A 207 8.07 7.41 12.47
CA ALA A 207 8.69 6.90 11.24
C ALA A 207 7.66 6.40 10.22
N ALA A 208 6.51 5.88 10.68
CA ALA A 208 5.39 5.48 9.85
C ALA A 208 4.49 6.66 9.43
N GLY A 209 4.68 7.85 10.00
CA GLY A 209 3.88 9.04 9.70
C GLY A 209 2.42 8.95 10.16
N ILE A 210 2.11 8.09 11.13
CA ILE A 210 0.74 7.90 11.65
C ILE A 210 0.49 8.76 12.89
N PRO A 211 -0.72 9.31 13.09
CA PRO A 211 -1.07 10.06 14.28
C PRO A 211 -1.05 9.18 15.52
N ILE A 212 -0.65 9.78 16.64
CA ILE A 212 -0.55 9.13 17.93
C ILE A 212 -1.63 9.68 18.86
N ILE A 213 -2.40 8.78 19.48
CA ILE A 213 -3.30 9.10 20.59
C ILE A 213 -2.69 8.51 21.84
N VAL A 214 -2.50 9.32 22.88
CA VAL A 214 -1.90 8.88 24.15
C VAL A 214 -3.00 8.47 25.13
N ALA A 215 -2.99 7.20 25.52
CA ALA A 215 -3.84 6.66 26.58
C ALA A 215 -3.04 6.57 27.88
N ILE A 216 -3.25 7.52 28.81
CA ILE A 216 -2.62 7.49 30.13
C ILE A 216 -3.41 6.53 31.01
N ASN A 217 -2.90 5.31 31.19
CA ASN A 217 -3.59 4.24 31.92
C ASN A 217 -3.21 4.21 33.41
N LYS A 218 -3.94 3.41 34.18
CA LYS A 218 -3.75 3.21 35.62
C LYS A 218 -3.97 4.48 36.47
N ILE A 219 -4.88 5.35 36.05
CA ILE A 219 -5.21 6.57 36.83
C ILE A 219 -5.83 6.26 38.21
N ASP A 220 -6.24 5.02 38.44
CA ASP A 220 -6.83 4.52 39.66
C ASP A 220 -5.79 4.02 40.69
N VAL A 221 -4.53 3.97 40.34
CA VAL A 221 -3.44 3.49 41.17
C VAL A 221 -2.87 4.62 42.02
N GLU A 222 -2.50 4.32 43.26
CA GLU A 222 -1.81 5.28 44.15
C GLU A 222 -0.46 5.72 43.52
N GLY A 223 -0.20 7.03 43.53
CA GLY A 223 0.98 7.59 42.87
C GLY A 223 0.81 7.92 41.39
N ALA A 224 -0.39 7.74 40.80
CA ALA A 224 -0.68 8.18 39.47
C ALA A 224 -0.51 9.70 39.30
N ASN A 225 0.32 10.14 38.35
CA ASN A 225 0.56 11.55 38.07
C ASN A 225 0.47 11.81 36.56
N ILE A 226 -0.70 12.29 36.11
CA ILE A 226 -1.01 12.54 34.70
C ILE A 226 -0.14 13.68 34.15
N ASP A 227 0.03 14.76 34.93
CA ASP A 227 0.77 15.96 34.49
C ASP A 227 2.26 15.66 34.29
N ARG A 228 2.83 14.82 35.14
CA ARG A 228 4.22 14.34 34.98
C ARG A 228 4.36 13.57 33.65
N VAL A 229 3.46 12.67 33.36
CA VAL A 229 3.51 11.88 32.09
C VAL A 229 3.36 12.78 30.87
N LYS A 230 2.46 13.78 30.92
CA LYS A 230 2.32 14.79 29.87
C LYS A 230 3.63 15.56 29.65
N GLN A 231 4.30 15.98 30.73
CA GLN A 231 5.59 16.69 30.68
C GLN A 231 6.70 15.81 30.08
N GLU A 232 6.82 14.56 30.53
CA GLU A 232 7.80 13.61 29.97
C GLU A 232 7.59 13.36 28.47
N LEU A 233 6.35 13.28 28.01
CA LEU A 233 6.03 13.05 26.59
C LEU A 233 6.28 14.28 25.70
N MET A 234 6.26 15.49 26.26
CA MET A 234 6.63 16.71 25.53
C MET A 234 8.10 16.70 25.07
N GLU A 235 9.01 16.04 25.80
CA GLU A 235 10.39 15.86 25.36
C GLU A 235 10.50 15.07 24.03
N TYR A 236 9.45 14.32 23.71
CA TYR A 236 9.33 13.55 22.48
C TYR A 236 8.37 14.19 21.46
N GLU A 237 8.13 15.51 21.57
CA GLU A 237 7.27 16.30 20.67
C GLU A 237 5.79 15.85 20.68
N LEU A 238 5.33 15.16 21.72
CA LEU A 238 3.92 14.86 21.93
C LEU A 238 3.36 15.91 22.90
N VAL A 239 2.82 16.99 22.34
CA VAL A 239 2.30 18.13 23.12
C VAL A 239 0.78 18.01 23.22
N PRO A 240 0.20 18.03 24.45
CA PRO A 240 -1.25 18.00 24.63
C PRO A 240 -1.96 19.18 23.96
N GLU A 241 -3.18 18.98 23.46
CA GLU A 241 -4.03 20.04 22.92
C GLU A 241 -4.26 21.17 23.96
N GLU A 242 -4.41 20.81 25.25
CA GLU A 242 -4.56 21.76 26.35
C GLU A 242 -3.39 22.76 26.47
N TRP A 243 -2.20 22.37 25.98
CA TRP A 243 -0.98 23.18 26.00
C TRP A 243 -0.61 23.73 24.62
N GLY A 244 -1.56 23.69 23.68
CA GLY A 244 -1.41 24.23 22.33
C GLY A 244 -0.76 23.29 21.32
N GLY A 245 -0.68 22.00 21.63
CA GLY A 245 -0.23 20.96 20.70
C GLY A 245 -1.37 20.36 19.86
N ASP A 246 -1.08 19.26 19.23
CA ASP A 246 -1.97 18.50 18.32
C ASP A 246 -2.21 17.05 18.77
N THR A 247 -1.61 16.65 19.89
CA THR A 247 -1.71 15.27 20.37
C THR A 247 -2.84 15.12 21.38
N ILE A 248 -3.70 14.14 21.15
CA ILE A 248 -4.83 13.85 22.04
C ILE A 248 -4.36 12.96 23.19
N PHE A 249 -4.63 13.39 24.42
CA PHE A 249 -4.35 12.65 25.64
C PHE A 249 -5.65 12.26 26.34
N VAL A 250 -5.83 10.98 26.60
CA VAL A 250 -7.00 10.46 27.31
C VAL A 250 -6.57 9.70 28.55
N PRO A 251 -6.87 10.22 29.76
CA PRO A 251 -6.65 9.49 31.01
C PRO A 251 -7.68 8.39 31.18
N ILE A 252 -7.22 7.13 31.37
CA ILE A 252 -8.07 5.95 31.43
C ILE A 252 -7.73 5.05 32.62
N SER A 253 -8.66 4.21 33.01
CA SER A 253 -8.39 3.01 33.78
C SER A 253 -8.96 1.78 33.07
N ALA A 254 -8.07 1.02 32.45
CA ALA A 254 -8.46 -0.22 31.78
C ALA A 254 -9.09 -1.22 32.76
N LYS A 255 -8.54 -1.31 33.99
CA LYS A 255 -9.03 -2.20 35.04
C LYS A 255 -10.45 -1.84 35.52
N LYS A 256 -10.74 -0.55 35.68
CA LYS A 256 -12.07 -0.06 36.10
C LYS A 256 -12.99 0.26 34.93
N LYS A 257 -12.54 0.05 33.69
CA LYS A 257 -13.24 0.39 32.44
C LYS A 257 -13.68 1.87 32.38
N GLN A 258 -12.86 2.76 32.97
CA GLN A 258 -13.16 4.19 33.02
C GLN A 258 -12.56 4.89 31.80
N ASN A 259 -13.35 5.78 31.16
CA ASN A 259 -12.98 6.60 29.99
C ASN A 259 -12.57 5.78 28.73
N ILE A 260 -12.93 4.49 28.65
CA ILE A 260 -12.63 3.68 27.46
C ILE A 260 -13.45 4.15 26.28
N GLU A 261 -14.74 4.45 26.48
CA GLU A 261 -15.63 4.96 25.43
C GLU A 261 -15.09 6.30 24.87
N THR A 262 -14.67 7.21 25.77
CA THR A 262 -14.04 8.49 25.36
C THR A 262 -12.80 8.30 24.51
N LEU A 263 -11.93 7.34 24.87
CA LEU A 263 -10.74 7.01 24.06
C LEU A 263 -11.16 6.55 22.65
N LEU A 264 -12.18 5.70 22.55
CA LEU A 264 -12.65 5.18 21.28
C LEU A 264 -13.36 6.23 20.42
N GLU A 265 -14.06 7.18 21.04
CA GLU A 265 -14.62 8.35 20.36
C GLU A 265 -13.53 9.26 19.77
N MET A 266 -12.44 9.51 20.54
CA MET A 266 -11.29 10.27 20.04
C MET A 266 -10.60 9.56 18.87
N VAL A 267 -10.50 8.23 18.93
CA VAL A 267 -9.99 7.43 17.81
C VAL A 267 -10.84 7.59 16.55
N LEU A 268 -12.16 7.54 16.68
CA LEU A 268 -13.07 7.74 15.55
C LEU A 268 -12.97 9.17 15.00
N LEU A 269 -12.80 10.17 15.86
CA LEU A 269 -12.62 11.56 15.46
C LEU A 269 -11.35 11.74 14.61
N VAL A 270 -10.21 11.18 15.06
CA VAL A 270 -8.95 11.22 14.29
C VAL A 270 -9.08 10.46 12.98
N ALA A 271 -9.79 9.32 12.96
CA ALA A 271 -10.05 8.56 11.74
C ALA A 271 -10.88 9.37 10.72
N ASP A 272 -11.85 10.15 11.19
CA ASP A 272 -12.66 11.02 10.34
C ASP A 272 -11.83 12.18 9.75
N MET A 273 -10.91 12.72 10.51
CA MET A 273 -9.98 13.76 10.02
C MET A 273 -9.04 13.25 8.93
N GLN A 274 -8.72 11.95 8.94
CA GLN A 274 -7.88 11.32 7.91
C GLN A 274 -8.65 10.94 6.64
N GLU A 275 -9.98 11.03 6.62
CA GLU A 275 -10.82 10.67 5.47
C GLU A 275 -10.51 9.29 4.88
N LEU A 276 -10.37 8.27 5.71
CA LEU A 276 -9.98 6.92 5.30
C LEU A 276 -10.99 6.33 4.31
N LYS A 277 -10.57 6.12 3.06
CA LYS A 277 -11.39 5.61 1.96
C LYS A 277 -10.74 4.40 1.31
N ALA A 278 -11.53 3.50 0.73
CA ALA A 278 -11.06 2.38 -0.07
C ALA A 278 -12.07 2.06 -1.18
N ASN A 279 -11.57 1.44 -2.26
CA ASN A 279 -12.40 0.97 -3.36
C ASN A 279 -12.78 -0.51 -3.15
N PRO A 280 -14.03 -0.83 -2.82
CA PRO A 280 -14.46 -2.21 -2.58
C PRO A 280 -14.58 -3.05 -3.86
N LYS A 281 -14.49 -2.43 -5.06
CA LYS A 281 -14.57 -3.12 -6.35
C LYS A 281 -13.20 -3.58 -6.86
N LYS A 282 -12.11 -3.00 -6.33
CA LYS A 282 -10.72 -3.36 -6.69
C LYS A 282 -10.36 -4.73 -6.13
N GLN A 283 -9.40 -5.41 -6.75
CA GLN A 283 -8.87 -6.66 -6.23
C GLN A 283 -8.29 -6.45 -4.82
N ALA A 284 -8.53 -7.41 -3.93
CA ALA A 284 -8.06 -7.31 -2.56
C ALA A 284 -6.53 -7.31 -2.51
N LYS A 285 -5.96 -6.28 -1.87
CA LYS A 285 -4.53 -6.15 -1.56
C LYS A 285 -4.39 -6.23 -0.05
N GLY A 286 -3.57 -7.13 0.45
CA GLY A 286 -3.40 -7.32 1.88
C GLY A 286 -1.95 -7.59 2.25
N VAL A 287 -1.58 -7.23 3.47
CA VAL A 287 -0.26 -7.48 4.05
C VAL A 287 -0.33 -8.67 5.00
N VAL A 288 0.59 -9.62 4.87
CA VAL A 288 0.72 -10.73 5.81
C VAL A 288 1.38 -10.22 7.09
N ILE A 289 0.62 -10.23 8.18
CA ILE A 289 1.08 -9.81 9.52
C ILE A 289 1.94 -10.92 10.14
N GLU A 290 1.40 -12.13 10.17
CA GLU A 290 2.04 -13.31 10.74
C GLU A 290 1.68 -14.55 9.93
N ALA A 291 2.60 -15.49 9.81
CA ALA A 291 2.35 -16.80 9.21
C ALA A 291 2.91 -17.90 10.11
N LYS A 292 2.14 -18.96 10.29
CA LYS A 292 2.53 -20.13 11.07
C LYS A 292 2.13 -21.43 10.38
N LEU A 293 2.89 -22.48 10.65
CA LEU A 293 2.56 -23.80 10.18
C LEU A 293 1.71 -24.54 11.24
N ASP A 294 0.43 -24.69 10.96
CA ASP A 294 -0.48 -25.49 11.78
C ASP A 294 -0.36 -26.99 11.41
N LYS A 295 -0.28 -27.87 12.41
CA LYS A 295 -0.12 -29.31 12.18
C LYS A 295 -1.31 -29.95 11.48
N ALA A 296 -2.51 -29.40 11.62
CA ALA A 296 -3.74 -29.94 11.06
C ALA A 296 -4.17 -29.23 9.78
N ARG A 297 -3.93 -27.89 9.67
CA ARG A 297 -4.40 -27.03 8.59
C ARG A 297 -3.34 -26.67 7.58
N GLY A 298 -2.06 -26.97 7.86
CA GLY A 298 -0.93 -26.53 7.03
C GLY A 298 -0.54 -25.06 7.29
N PRO A 299 0.01 -24.33 6.32
CA PRO A 299 0.37 -22.92 6.50
C PRO A 299 -0.86 -22.05 6.67
N VAL A 300 -0.89 -21.30 7.77
CA VAL A 300 -1.96 -20.34 8.13
C VAL A 300 -1.34 -18.97 8.26
N ALA A 301 -1.89 -17.98 7.57
CA ALA A 301 -1.44 -16.60 7.63
C ALA A 301 -2.55 -15.69 8.17
N THR A 302 -2.17 -14.74 9.03
CA THR A 302 -3.01 -13.60 9.41
C THR A 302 -2.71 -12.47 8.46
N MET A 303 -3.72 -11.99 7.77
CA MET A 303 -3.61 -10.91 6.77
C MET A 303 -4.51 -9.75 7.17
N LEU A 304 -4.03 -8.54 6.85
CA LEU A 304 -4.77 -7.29 6.95
C LEU A 304 -4.98 -6.72 5.55
#